data_3cd31e7bc41fec31c6c15563a17de395
#
_entry.id   3cd31e7bc41fec31c6c15563a17de395
#
_cell.length_a   1.000
_cell.length_b   1.000
_cell.length_c   1.000
_cell.angle_alpha   90.00
_cell.angle_beta   90.00
_cell.angle_gamma   90.00
#
_symmetry.space_group_name_H-M   'P 1'
#
loop_
_entity.id
_entity.type
_entity.pdbx_description
1 polymer ?
#
loop_
_entity_poly.entity_id
_entity_poly.type
_entity_poly.pdbx_seq_one_letter_code
_entity_poly.pdbx_strand_id
1 'polypeptide(L)'
;MKFLERVLEWGGIKRDIVFLAISVAALAASIAGVPPLPFDAAWVAIILCGVPIVLEAVIGLVTAFDIKADVLVSLALVASVLIGEDFAAGEVAFIMQLGGLLEELTVAKARAGIEKLVRLTPRTARRITPRGEETIEAQAVQVGDMLRVLPGETIPVDGVIT
;
A
#
# COMPACT_ATOMS: atom_id res chain seq x y z
N MET A 1 -8.43 17.75 -9.66
CA MET A 1 -7.77 16.44 -9.55
C MET A 1 -6.90 16.33 -8.30
N LYS A 2 -5.89 17.17 -8.08
CA LYS A 2 -5.05 17.11 -6.83
C LYS A 2 -5.79 17.14 -5.49
N PHE A 3 -7.01 17.67 -5.45
CA PHE A 3 -7.83 17.69 -4.22
C PHE A 3 -8.47 16.32 -3.95
N LEU A 4 -8.98 15.65 -4.99
CA LEU A 4 -9.56 14.30 -4.89
C LEU A 4 -8.51 13.25 -4.54
N GLU A 5 -7.32 13.31 -5.16
CA GLU A 5 -6.18 12.46 -4.81
C GLU A 5 -5.78 12.63 -3.34
N ARG A 6 -5.73 13.88 -2.85
CA ARG A 6 -5.40 14.17 -1.44
C ARG A 6 -6.46 13.65 -0.46
N VAL A 7 -7.74 13.63 -0.86
CA VAL A 7 -8.83 13.07 -0.04
C VAL A 7 -8.75 11.54 0.01
N LEU A 8 -8.40 10.90 -1.09
CA LEU A 8 -8.21 9.44 -1.17
C LEU A 8 -6.98 8.97 -0.37
N GLU A 9 -5.89 9.73 -0.39
CA GLU A 9 -4.68 9.41 0.37
C GLU A 9 -4.79 9.72 1.88
N TRP A 10 -5.84 10.47 2.29
CA TRP A 10 -6.00 10.90 3.68
C TRP A 10 -6.39 9.72 4.59
N GLY A 11 -5.51 9.35 5.50
CA GLY A 11 -5.75 8.35 6.54
C GLY A 11 -5.10 6.98 6.32
N GLY A 12 -4.71 6.61 5.10
CA GLY A 12 -4.01 5.37 4.78
C GLY A 12 -4.66 4.12 5.38
N ILE A 13 -3.88 3.09 5.62
CA ILE A 13 -4.29 1.77 6.13
C ILE A 13 -5.24 1.83 7.34
N LYS A 14 -5.04 2.79 8.25
CA LYS A 14 -5.90 2.91 9.46
C LYS A 14 -7.34 3.32 9.11
N ARG A 15 -7.51 4.21 8.15
CA ARG A 15 -8.82 4.63 7.64
C ARG A 15 -9.54 3.45 7.02
N ASP A 16 -8.84 2.69 6.18
CA ASP A 16 -9.43 1.57 5.44
C ASP A 16 -9.86 0.45 6.38
N ILE A 17 -9.09 0.16 7.42
CA ILE A 17 -9.50 -0.77 8.50
C ILE A 17 -10.77 -0.29 9.18
N VAL A 18 -10.88 1.00 9.52
CA VAL A 18 -12.09 1.55 10.18
C VAL A 18 -13.28 1.49 9.23
N PHE A 19 -13.12 1.86 7.96
CA PHE A 19 -14.18 1.80 6.95
C PHE A 19 -14.67 0.38 6.75
N LEU A 20 -13.76 -0.59 6.65
CA LEU A 20 -14.10 -2.00 6.54
C LEU A 20 -14.85 -2.52 7.78
N ALA A 21 -14.40 -2.14 8.99
CA ALA A 21 -15.08 -2.56 10.22
C ALA A 21 -16.53 -2.01 10.30
N ILE A 22 -16.74 -0.75 9.93
CA ILE A 22 -18.07 -0.14 9.89
C ILE A 22 -18.92 -0.80 8.80
N SER A 23 -18.35 -1.07 7.63
CA SER A 23 -19.05 -1.70 6.50
C SER A 23 -19.50 -3.12 6.82
N VAL A 24 -18.67 -3.92 7.52
CA VAL A 24 -19.08 -5.27 8.00
C VAL A 24 -20.27 -5.16 8.94
N ALA A 25 -20.23 -4.24 9.90
CA ALA A 25 -21.35 -4.05 10.84
C ALA A 25 -22.64 -3.62 10.11
N ALA A 26 -22.51 -2.74 9.11
CA ALA A 26 -23.62 -2.28 8.30
C ALA A 26 -24.24 -3.40 7.44
N LEU A 27 -23.40 -4.20 6.78
CA LEU A 27 -23.85 -5.35 5.98
C LEU A 27 -24.51 -6.41 6.87
N ALA A 28 -23.96 -6.68 8.05
CA ALA A 28 -24.57 -7.59 9.02
C ALA A 28 -25.94 -7.06 9.50
N ALA A 29 -26.08 -5.76 9.72
CA ALA A 29 -27.35 -5.13 10.08
C ALA A 29 -28.37 -5.21 8.94
N SER A 30 -27.95 -5.07 7.68
CA SER A 30 -28.77 -5.23 6.50
C SER A 30 -29.34 -6.65 6.41
N ILE A 31 -28.49 -7.68 6.57
CA ILE A 31 -28.93 -9.09 6.60
C ILE A 31 -29.91 -9.36 7.76
N ALA A 32 -29.66 -8.80 8.94
CA ALA A 32 -30.49 -8.99 10.11
C ALA A 32 -31.84 -8.27 10.02
N GLY A 33 -32.08 -7.47 8.99
CA GLY A 33 -33.32 -6.72 8.79
C GLY A 33 -33.62 -5.76 9.94
N VAL A 34 -32.59 -5.14 10.53
CA VAL A 34 -32.77 -4.26 11.70
C VAL A 34 -33.55 -3.01 11.30
N PRO A 35 -34.82 -2.85 11.76
CA PRO A 35 -35.50 -1.57 11.60
C PRO A 35 -34.99 -0.58 12.66
N PRO A 36 -34.81 0.72 12.39
CA PRO A 36 -35.68 1.57 11.60
C PRO A 36 -34.90 2.61 10.75
N LEU A 37 -34.08 2.15 9.82
CA LEU A 37 -33.46 3.11 8.90
C LEU A 37 -34.39 3.31 7.69
N PRO A 38 -34.58 4.54 7.18
CA PRO A 38 -35.40 4.80 5.99
C PRO A 38 -34.71 4.29 4.69
N PHE A 39 -33.52 3.71 4.80
CA PHE A 39 -32.72 3.14 3.71
C PHE A 39 -32.02 1.87 4.21
N ASP A 40 -31.60 1.00 3.30
CA ASP A 40 -30.88 -0.22 3.64
C ASP A 40 -29.52 0.14 4.27
N ALA A 41 -29.16 -0.56 5.37
CA ALA A 41 -27.88 -0.34 6.04
C ALA A 41 -26.67 -0.60 5.12
N ALA A 42 -26.83 -1.39 4.06
CA ALA A 42 -25.81 -1.64 3.04
C ALA A 42 -25.30 -0.34 2.37
N TRP A 43 -26.11 0.72 2.33
CA TRP A 43 -25.69 2.03 1.81
C TRP A 43 -24.48 2.61 2.53
N VAL A 44 -24.28 2.27 3.80
CA VAL A 44 -23.08 2.68 4.53
C VAL A 44 -21.83 2.04 3.92
N ALA A 45 -21.88 0.76 3.58
CA ALA A 45 -20.79 0.06 2.90
C ALA A 45 -20.57 0.62 1.48
N ILE A 46 -21.66 0.88 0.73
CA ILE A 46 -21.58 1.48 -0.61
C ILE A 46 -20.87 2.84 -0.57
N ILE A 47 -21.20 3.68 0.41
CA ILE A 47 -20.60 5.02 0.52
C ILE A 47 -19.15 4.93 0.99
N LEU A 48 -18.86 4.17 2.05
CA LEU A 48 -17.52 4.13 2.62
C LEU A 48 -16.49 3.39 1.75
N CYS A 49 -16.90 2.30 1.12
CA CYS A 49 -16.02 1.49 0.29
C CYS A 49 -16.22 1.74 -1.21
N GLY A 50 -17.48 1.87 -1.68
CA GLY A 50 -17.80 1.99 -3.09
C GLY A 50 -17.43 3.35 -3.69
N VAL A 51 -17.68 4.45 -2.98
CA VAL A 51 -17.34 5.79 -3.52
C VAL A 51 -15.86 5.96 -3.81
N PRO A 52 -14.92 5.58 -2.93
CA PRO A 52 -13.49 5.60 -3.25
C PRO A 52 -13.15 4.81 -4.52
N ILE A 53 -13.66 3.59 -4.65
CA ILE A 53 -13.40 2.71 -5.82
C ILE A 53 -13.88 3.37 -7.12
N VAL A 54 -15.09 3.92 -7.12
CA VAL A 54 -15.64 4.62 -8.30
C VAL A 54 -14.82 5.86 -8.64
N LEU A 55 -14.38 6.62 -7.65
CA LEU A 55 -13.53 7.79 -7.87
C LEU A 55 -12.16 7.40 -8.44
N GLU A 56 -11.52 6.38 -7.92
CA GLU A 56 -10.24 5.86 -8.44
C GLU A 56 -10.39 5.36 -9.87
N ALA A 57 -11.45 4.61 -10.16
CA ALA A 57 -11.76 4.15 -11.52
C ALA A 57 -11.93 5.30 -12.51
N VAL A 58 -12.68 6.35 -12.13
CA VAL A 58 -12.90 7.52 -12.97
C VAL A 58 -11.60 8.30 -13.17
N ILE A 59 -10.82 8.51 -12.10
CA ILE A 59 -9.53 9.21 -12.20
C ILE A 59 -8.57 8.43 -13.09
N GLY A 60 -8.44 7.11 -12.90
CA GLY A 60 -7.57 6.25 -13.72
C GLY A 60 -7.96 6.26 -15.20
N LEU A 61 -9.26 6.19 -15.48
CA LEU A 61 -9.78 6.20 -16.84
C LEU A 61 -9.51 7.54 -17.53
N VAL A 62 -9.72 8.67 -16.85
CA VAL A 62 -9.58 10.02 -17.43
C VAL A 62 -8.12 10.45 -17.54
N THR A 63 -7.26 10.05 -16.61
CA THR A 63 -5.87 10.51 -16.56
C THR A 63 -4.91 9.64 -17.34
N ALA A 64 -5.08 8.32 -17.29
CA ALA A 64 -4.11 7.35 -17.84
C ALA A 64 -4.71 6.45 -18.94
N PHE A 65 -6.02 6.56 -19.23
CA PHE A 65 -6.74 5.59 -20.08
C PHE A 65 -6.53 4.14 -19.62
N ASP A 66 -6.33 3.97 -18.31
CA ASP A 66 -5.99 2.70 -17.71
C ASP A 66 -7.28 1.98 -17.28
N ILE A 67 -7.64 0.96 -18.05
CA ILE A 67 -8.82 0.14 -17.78
C ILE A 67 -8.40 -0.96 -16.80
N LYS A 68 -8.42 -0.62 -15.51
CA LYS A 68 -8.18 -1.56 -14.42
C LYS A 68 -9.44 -2.31 -14.01
N ALA A 69 -9.25 -3.33 -13.15
CA ALA A 69 -10.35 -4.06 -12.53
C ALA A 69 -11.36 -3.11 -11.84
N ASP A 70 -10.90 -1.99 -11.27
CA ASP A 70 -11.73 -0.99 -10.60
C ASP A 70 -12.82 -0.40 -11.49
N VAL A 71 -12.57 -0.25 -12.80
CA VAL A 71 -13.57 0.23 -13.78
C VAL A 71 -14.70 -0.80 -13.93
N LEU A 72 -14.36 -2.09 -14.04
CA LEU A 72 -15.34 -3.16 -14.17
C LEU A 72 -16.17 -3.32 -12.89
N VAL A 73 -15.51 -3.24 -11.74
CA VAL A 73 -16.18 -3.31 -10.43
C VAL A 73 -17.07 -2.10 -10.22
N SER A 74 -16.64 -0.90 -10.60
CA SER A 74 -17.46 0.31 -10.54
C SER A 74 -18.71 0.21 -11.38
N LEU A 75 -18.62 -0.38 -12.58
CA LEU A 75 -19.77 -0.66 -13.44
C LEU A 75 -20.73 -1.65 -12.77
N ALA A 76 -20.22 -2.74 -12.21
CA ALA A 76 -21.04 -3.74 -11.51
C ALA A 76 -21.74 -3.14 -10.29
N LEU A 77 -21.02 -2.32 -9.50
CA LEU A 77 -21.55 -1.63 -8.34
C LEU A 77 -22.68 -0.67 -8.72
N VAL A 78 -22.46 0.17 -9.73
CA VAL A 78 -23.49 1.10 -10.22
C VAL A 78 -24.71 0.34 -10.77
N ALA A 79 -24.49 -0.74 -11.52
CA ALA A 79 -25.57 -1.57 -12.03
C ALA A 79 -26.38 -2.20 -10.89
N SER A 80 -25.74 -2.73 -9.86
CA SER A 80 -26.41 -3.32 -8.68
C SER A 80 -27.29 -2.29 -7.96
N VAL A 81 -26.79 -1.07 -7.76
CA VAL A 81 -27.59 0.01 -7.16
C VAL A 81 -28.77 0.39 -8.04
N LEU A 82 -28.60 0.48 -9.38
CA LEU A 82 -29.69 0.84 -10.30
C LEU A 82 -30.83 -0.19 -10.34
N ILE A 83 -30.53 -1.47 -10.12
CA ILE A 83 -31.54 -2.53 -10.09
C ILE A 83 -32.15 -2.74 -8.68
N GLY A 84 -31.63 -1.98 -7.69
CA GLY A 84 -32.15 -2.04 -6.30
C GLY A 84 -31.54 -3.16 -5.46
N GLU A 85 -30.42 -3.75 -5.89
CA GLU A 85 -29.68 -4.78 -5.16
C GLU A 85 -28.62 -4.14 -4.26
N ASP A 86 -29.05 -3.31 -3.29
CA ASP A 86 -28.17 -2.50 -2.45
C ASP A 86 -27.20 -3.34 -1.62
N PHE A 87 -27.68 -4.49 -1.11
CA PHE A 87 -26.81 -5.40 -0.36
C PHE A 87 -25.66 -5.95 -1.24
N ALA A 88 -25.97 -6.41 -2.46
CA ALA A 88 -24.97 -6.93 -3.39
C ALA A 88 -23.95 -5.84 -3.76
N ALA A 89 -24.39 -4.60 -3.96
CA ALA A 89 -23.51 -3.47 -4.22
C ALA A 89 -22.56 -3.20 -3.05
N GLY A 90 -23.08 -3.20 -1.82
CA GLY A 90 -22.29 -3.01 -0.60
C GLY A 90 -21.29 -4.13 -0.36
N GLU A 91 -21.67 -5.39 -0.61
CA GLU A 91 -20.82 -6.57 -0.49
C GLU A 91 -19.64 -6.50 -1.48
N VAL A 92 -19.92 -6.20 -2.76
CA VAL A 92 -18.90 -6.07 -3.79
C VAL A 92 -17.92 -4.94 -3.44
N ALA A 93 -18.40 -3.78 -3.01
CA ALA A 93 -17.57 -2.67 -2.57
C ALA A 93 -16.68 -3.06 -1.38
N PHE A 94 -17.24 -3.75 -0.40
CA PHE A 94 -16.51 -4.24 0.78
C PHE A 94 -15.40 -5.23 0.40
N ILE A 95 -15.70 -6.23 -0.45
CA ILE A 95 -14.73 -7.24 -0.87
C ILE A 95 -13.56 -6.60 -1.64
N MET A 96 -13.86 -5.65 -2.54
CA MET A 96 -12.82 -4.93 -3.28
C MET A 96 -11.92 -4.10 -2.36
N GLN A 97 -12.50 -3.34 -1.44
CA GLN A 97 -11.73 -2.54 -0.47
C GLN A 97 -10.87 -3.44 0.43
N LEU A 98 -11.39 -4.59 0.84
CA LEU A 98 -10.63 -5.58 1.61
C LEU A 98 -9.45 -6.14 0.79
N GLY A 99 -9.68 -6.44 -0.49
CA GLY A 99 -8.64 -6.89 -1.41
C GLY A 99 -7.51 -5.88 -1.56
N GLY A 100 -7.85 -4.61 -1.78
CA GLY A 100 -6.89 -3.51 -1.88
C GLY A 100 -6.07 -3.33 -0.60
N LEU A 101 -6.71 -3.39 0.57
CA LEU A 101 -6.01 -3.32 1.86
C LEU A 101 -5.01 -4.48 2.04
N LEU A 102 -5.40 -5.71 1.67
CA LEU A 102 -4.51 -6.88 1.77
C LEU A 102 -3.32 -6.77 0.80
N GLU A 103 -3.55 -6.24 -0.39
CA GLU A 103 -2.50 -5.95 -1.37
C GLU A 103 -1.52 -4.92 -0.82
N GLU A 104 -2.00 -3.79 -0.29
CA GLU A 104 -1.17 -2.74 0.30
C GLU A 104 -0.32 -3.26 1.46
N LEU A 105 -0.91 -4.05 2.37
CA LEU A 105 -0.19 -4.67 3.49
C LEU A 105 0.89 -5.65 3.00
N THR A 106 0.61 -6.42 1.95
CA THR A 106 1.55 -7.37 1.37
C THR A 106 2.73 -6.65 0.73
N VAL A 107 2.46 -5.61 -0.06
CA VAL A 107 3.50 -4.77 -0.69
C VAL A 107 4.34 -4.05 0.36
N ALA A 108 3.71 -3.49 1.41
CA ALA A 108 4.43 -2.83 2.50
C ALA A 108 5.37 -3.80 3.23
N LYS A 109 4.92 -5.03 3.48
CA LYS A 109 5.74 -6.08 4.10
C LYS A 109 6.92 -6.51 3.22
N ALA A 110 6.70 -6.63 1.91
CA ALA A 110 7.75 -6.96 0.94
C ALA A 110 8.81 -5.84 0.88
N ARG A 111 8.39 -4.57 0.82
CA ARG A 111 9.31 -3.42 0.83
C ARG A 111 10.15 -3.36 2.10
N ALA A 112 9.56 -3.59 3.27
CA ALA A 112 10.29 -3.63 4.54
C ALA A 112 11.35 -4.75 4.58
N GLY A 113 11.12 -5.88 3.91
CA GLY A 113 12.09 -6.96 3.73
C GLY A 113 13.29 -6.52 2.90
N ILE A 114 13.05 -5.88 1.76
CA ILE A 114 14.10 -5.36 0.87
C ILE A 114 14.92 -4.27 1.57
N GLU A 115 14.26 -3.35 2.27
CA GLU A 115 14.94 -2.26 2.99
C GLU A 115 15.89 -2.80 4.08
N LYS A 116 15.53 -3.88 4.76
CA LYS A 116 16.41 -4.56 5.72
C LYS A 116 17.66 -5.11 5.05
N LEU A 117 17.54 -5.71 3.86
CA LEU A 117 18.68 -6.22 3.11
C LEU A 117 19.62 -5.09 2.65
N VAL A 118 19.06 -3.98 2.16
CA VAL A 118 19.85 -2.79 1.75
C VAL A 118 20.60 -2.17 2.93
N ARG A 119 20.01 -2.18 4.13
CA ARG A 119 20.67 -1.67 5.36
C ARG A 119 21.82 -2.55 5.84
N LEU A 120 21.91 -3.80 5.40
CA LEU A 120 23.04 -4.69 5.76
C LEU A 120 24.32 -4.33 4.98
N THR A 121 24.22 -3.58 3.89
CA THR A 121 25.39 -3.11 3.15
C THR A 121 26.00 -1.92 3.87
N PRO A 122 27.27 -2.00 4.31
CA PRO A 122 27.95 -0.90 4.98
C PRO A 122 28.03 0.32 4.07
N ARG A 123 27.75 1.49 4.65
CA ARG A 123 27.88 2.76 3.91
C ARG A 123 29.27 3.33 3.95
N THR A 124 30.11 2.86 4.87
CA THR A 124 31.47 3.34 5.08
C THR A 124 32.47 2.19 5.03
N ALA A 125 33.66 2.49 4.61
CA ALA A 125 34.82 1.60 4.59
C ALA A 125 35.96 2.24 5.34
N ARG A 126 36.79 1.44 5.99
CA ARG A 126 38.01 1.88 6.68
C ARG A 126 39.20 1.59 5.81
N ARG A 127 39.73 2.64 5.18
CA ARG A 127 40.87 2.55 4.27
C ARG A 127 42.19 2.73 5.02
N ILE A 128 43.17 1.87 4.73
CA ILE A 128 44.52 1.96 5.27
C ILE A 128 45.35 2.84 4.32
N THR A 129 45.90 3.89 4.86
CA THR A 129 46.82 4.81 4.13
C THR A 129 48.20 4.87 4.83
N PRO A 130 49.25 5.37 4.17
CA PRO A 130 50.56 5.56 4.81
C PRO A 130 50.53 6.50 6.02
N ARG A 131 49.48 7.31 6.15
CA ARG A 131 49.27 8.24 7.27
C ARG A 131 48.43 7.69 8.40
N GLY A 132 47.89 6.48 8.23
CA GLY A 132 46.97 5.83 9.19
C GLY A 132 45.66 5.37 8.54
N GLU A 133 44.69 5.03 9.37
CA GLU A 133 43.37 4.62 8.91
C GLU A 133 42.47 5.82 8.72
N GLU A 134 41.67 5.82 7.66
CA GLU A 134 40.63 6.82 7.41
C GLU A 134 39.31 6.15 7.08
N THR A 135 38.20 6.74 7.54
CA THR A 135 36.87 6.28 7.20
C THR A 135 36.36 7.04 6.00
N ILE A 136 36.04 6.32 4.94
CA ILE A 136 35.51 6.87 3.68
C ILE A 136 34.15 6.25 3.38
N GLU A 137 33.38 6.85 2.47
CA GLU A 137 32.17 6.22 1.96
C GLU A 137 32.52 4.95 1.17
N ALA A 138 31.75 3.88 1.31
CA ALA A 138 32.00 2.63 0.60
C ALA A 138 32.03 2.81 -0.92
N GLN A 139 31.26 3.78 -1.44
CA GLN A 139 31.24 4.14 -2.86
C GLN A 139 32.53 4.85 -3.34
N ALA A 140 33.30 5.40 -2.43
CA ALA A 140 34.56 6.08 -2.75
C ALA A 140 35.75 5.14 -2.77
N VAL A 141 35.58 3.86 -2.43
CA VAL A 141 36.64 2.85 -2.48
C VAL A 141 37.03 2.57 -3.94
N GLN A 142 38.33 2.54 -4.22
CA GLN A 142 38.86 2.26 -5.54
C GLN A 142 39.57 0.90 -5.59
N VAL A 143 39.69 0.36 -6.79
CA VAL A 143 40.42 -0.89 -7.00
C VAL A 143 41.91 -0.67 -6.61
N GLY A 144 42.41 -1.53 -5.72
CA GLY A 144 43.75 -1.43 -5.16
C GLY A 144 43.82 -0.79 -3.78
N ASP A 145 42.72 -0.23 -3.27
CA ASP A 145 42.63 0.23 -1.88
C ASP A 145 42.73 -0.95 -0.90
N MET A 146 43.48 -0.78 0.17
CA MET A 146 43.56 -1.72 1.27
C MET A 146 42.57 -1.31 2.37
N LEU A 147 41.67 -2.21 2.71
CA LEU A 147 40.63 -1.95 3.69
C LEU A 147 40.85 -2.80 4.95
N ARG A 148 40.48 -2.24 6.09
CA ARG A 148 40.44 -2.98 7.35
C ARG A 148 39.01 -3.27 7.76
N VAL A 149 38.70 -4.54 7.97
CA VAL A 149 37.42 -5.01 8.48
C VAL A 149 37.69 -5.67 9.85
N LEU A 150 37.02 -5.19 10.89
CA LEU A 150 37.16 -5.73 12.23
C LEU A 150 36.20 -6.91 12.45
N PRO A 151 36.49 -7.78 13.43
CA PRO A 151 35.56 -8.85 13.80
C PRO A 151 34.17 -8.31 14.12
N GLY A 152 33.13 -8.88 13.46
CA GLY A 152 31.74 -8.44 13.60
C GLY A 152 31.31 -7.31 12.63
N GLU A 153 32.23 -6.74 11.88
CA GLU A 153 31.89 -5.79 10.79
C GLU A 153 31.57 -6.54 9.50
N THR A 154 30.71 -5.93 8.68
CA THR A 154 30.38 -6.44 7.34
C THR A 154 31.39 -5.91 6.33
N ILE A 155 31.86 -6.74 5.41
CA ILE A 155 32.76 -6.38 4.33
C ILE A 155 32.05 -5.35 3.43
N PRO A 156 32.62 -4.14 3.24
CA PRO A 156 31.92 -3.03 2.57
C PRO A 156 31.88 -3.12 1.04
N VAL A 157 32.84 -3.80 0.43
CA VAL A 157 32.97 -3.96 -1.04
C VAL A 157 33.58 -5.33 -1.35
N ASP A 158 33.43 -5.79 -2.58
CA ASP A 158 34.10 -7.01 -3.04
C ASP A 158 35.61 -6.84 -3.06
N GLY A 159 36.34 -7.87 -2.63
CA GLY A 159 37.79 -7.80 -2.53
C GLY A 159 38.44 -9.15 -2.26
N VAL A 160 39.76 -9.15 -2.15
CA VAL A 160 40.60 -10.31 -1.82
C VAL A 160 41.11 -10.14 -0.38
N ILE A 161 40.99 -11.19 0.42
CA ILE A 161 41.50 -11.20 1.79
C ILE A 161 43.01 -11.44 1.73
N THR A 162 43.79 -10.57 2.38
CA THR A 162 45.25 -10.63 2.44
C THR A 162 45.75 -10.83 3.86
#